data_21f261a83e6d3b51881a85b838b1beb2
#
_entry.id   21f261a83e6d3b51881a85b838b1beb2
#
_cell.length_a   1.000
_cell.length_b   1.000
_cell.length_c   1.000
_cell.angle_alpha   90.00
_cell.angle_beta   90.00
_cell.angle_gamma   90.00
#
_symmetry.space_group_name_H-M   'P 1'
#
loop_
_entity.id
_entity.type
_entity.pdbx_description
1 polymer ?
#
loop_
_entity_poly.entity_id
_entity_poly.type
_entity_poly.pdbx_seq_one_letter_code
_entity_poly.pdbx_strand_id
1 'polypeptide(L)'
;MTELKDRLQVADKEKWDLTDIYDTIEDWESDFHKIEVLTKELHEFNGNIHDGNSLLAYLTKSEEISSIISLMFAYARLQSDLDTRDTDAQSLVDKVSQLHVKVSAAKSFFSPFLLSVDENTLQSYIEEAEGLQYYKEDLFELYRYKKHVLNKDQEEILSQMGEALSSPQHTFGMLNNADMLFGEVTTDDGKKVNLTRGMYAKLIEDENREKRKEAYKAYYKPYVQLKNSIASTLSAAIKNNVTVSKLRKYPSALEKSLFGDMVPKEVYENLIDTTKKNIQSLHTYNKLRKEKLNVDELRQYDLSVDLVSGVKQDIPYDRAFDIMIESLTPLGEEYIETLKSFKDKRYIDVRETPGKRSGAYNFGVYGVHPFILLNHHDDLNSLFTLTHECGHGMHTHYSHGYQPRISAHYTIFVAEVASTVNEVLLIHHLLKEAKDADVRNHLVNHFIEKFKGTFFTQIMFAEFEKITHEMAQQGKPLNAQTFSTVYENLFREYNGDCLVFDEEVKYGWARIPHFYRPFYVYKYATGFASAIQIADKLLSGDPNAQKHYIEFLKGGSSDYPLNLLKKAGVDLTTPEPIESALNRFSELVEEFSAL
;
A
#
# COMPACT_ATOMS: atom_id res chain seq x y z
N MET A 1 -11.02 15.70 24.66
CA MET A 1 -11.44 15.34 23.27
C MET A 1 -12.28 16.51 22.79
N THR A 2 -11.83 17.23 21.79
CA THR A 2 -12.65 18.24 21.10
C THR A 2 -13.81 17.49 20.42
N GLU A 3 -15.03 18.00 20.59
CA GLU A 3 -16.21 17.45 19.93
C GLU A 3 -16.04 17.53 18.41
N LEU A 4 -16.26 16.42 17.69
CA LEU A 4 -16.13 16.40 16.23
C LEU A 4 -17.18 17.34 15.63
N LYS A 5 -16.76 18.18 14.71
CA LYS A 5 -17.68 19.05 13.96
C LYS A 5 -18.57 18.21 13.05
N ASP A 6 -19.84 18.54 13.00
CA ASP A 6 -20.72 18.04 11.93
C ASP A 6 -20.21 18.53 10.57
N ARG A 7 -20.38 17.71 9.50
CA ARG A 7 -19.92 18.05 8.16
C ARG A 7 -20.46 19.39 7.66
N LEU A 8 -21.68 19.77 8.08
CA LEU A 8 -22.27 21.08 7.72
C LEU A 8 -21.52 22.26 8.34
N GLN A 9 -20.76 22.04 9.42
CA GLN A 9 -19.97 23.05 10.11
C GLN A 9 -18.54 23.16 9.56
N VAL A 10 -18.09 22.21 8.71
CA VAL A 10 -16.82 22.28 8.03
C VAL A 10 -16.90 23.28 6.89
N ALA A 11 -15.89 24.15 6.76
CA ALA A 11 -15.82 25.14 5.69
C ALA A 11 -15.80 24.48 4.31
N ASP A 12 -16.46 25.05 3.31
CA ASP A 12 -16.53 24.46 1.96
C ASP A 12 -15.15 24.31 1.32
N LYS A 13 -14.21 25.21 1.60
CA LYS A 13 -12.82 25.12 1.13
C LYS A 13 -12.05 23.88 1.67
N GLU A 14 -12.56 23.24 2.70
CA GLU A 14 -11.98 22.02 3.33
C GLU A 14 -12.77 20.74 2.95
N LYS A 15 -13.69 20.83 2.01
CA LYS A 15 -14.48 19.73 1.46
C LYS A 15 -14.16 19.56 -0.01
N TRP A 16 -14.01 18.35 -0.47
CA TRP A 16 -13.92 18.11 -1.92
C TRP A 16 -15.23 18.38 -2.66
N ASP A 17 -15.14 18.57 -3.96
CA ASP A 17 -16.27 18.77 -4.86
C ASP A 17 -16.42 17.56 -5.78
N LEU A 18 -17.54 16.86 -5.68
CA LEU A 18 -17.80 15.67 -6.49
C LEU A 18 -18.61 15.97 -7.75
N THR A 19 -19.03 17.23 -7.95
CA THR A 19 -19.72 17.65 -9.19
C THR A 19 -18.82 17.57 -10.41
N ASP A 20 -17.48 17.54 -10.20
CA ASP A 20 -16.51 17.28 -11.28
C ASP A 20 -16.60 15.84 -11.85
N ILE A 21 -17.32 14.91 -11.17
CA ILE A 21 -17.61 13.56 -11.68
C ILE A 21 -19.02 13.48 -12.23
N TYR A 22 -20.03 13.88 -11.46
CA TYR A 22 -21.44 13.96 -11.86
C TYR A 22 -22.09 15.18 -11.22
N ASP A 23 -22.70 16.03 -12.03
CA ASP A 23 -23.44 17.22 -11.57
C ASP A 23 -24.66 16.82 -10.74
N THR A 24 -25.36 15.77 -11.17
CA THR A 24 -26.60 15.30 -10.54
C THR A 24 -26.63 13.77 -10.41
N ILE A 25 -27.53 13.27 -9.56
CA ILE A 25 -27.76 11.82 -9.44
C ILE A 25 -28.46 11.27 -10.69
N GLU A 26 -29.24 12.07 -11.37
CA GLU A 26 -29.92 11.74 -12.61
C GLU A 26 -28.92 11.44 -13.74
N ASP A 27 -27.79 12.17 -13.80
CA ASP A 27 -26.72 11.92 -14.77
C ASP A 27 -26.05 10.56 -14.48
N TRP A 28 -25.81 10.25 -13.19
CA TRP A 28 -25.29 8.96 -12.78
C TRP A 28 -26.25 7.79 -13.13
N GLU A 29 -27.57 7.99 -12.92
CA GLU A 29 -28.59 6.99 -13.29
C GLU A 29 -28.71 6.80 -14.80
N SER A 30 -28.54 7.89 -15.58
CA SER A 30 -28.49 7.82 -17.04
C SER A 30 -27.34 6.92 -17.52
N ASP A 31 -26.15 7.10 -16.94
CA ASP A 31 -24.97 6.26 -17.23
C ASP A 31 -25.18 4.81 -16.77
N PHE A 32 -25.87 4.59 -15.63
CA PHE A 32 -26.23 3.25 -15.20
C PHE A 32 -27.04 2.48 -16.26
N HIS A 33 -28.08 3.11 -16.80
CA HIS A 33 -28.89 2.51 -17.87
C HIS A 33 -28.11 2.35 -19.18
N LYS A 34 -27.24 3.31 -19.52
CA LYS A 34 -26.35 3.19 -20.68
C LYS A 34 -25.45 1.96 -20.59
N ILE A 35 -24.83 1.71 -19.42
CA ILE A 35 -23.99 0.52 -19.21
C ILE A 35 -24.79 -0.77 -19.31
N GLU A 36 -26.03 -0.84 -18.84
CA GLU A 36 -26.88 -2.02 -19.00
C GLU A 36 -27.12 -2.39 -20.48
N VAL A 37 -27.28 -1.39 -21.34
CA VAL A 37 -27.42 -1.59 -22.80
C VAL A 37 -26.09 -2.04 -23.42
N LEU A 38 -25.02 -1.28 -23.18
CA LEU A 38 -23.70 -1.56 -23.74
C LEU A 38 -23.17 -2.95 -23.32
N THR A 39 -23.50 -3.41 -22.10
CA THR A 39 -23.13 -4.75 -21.61
C THR A 39 -23.78 -5.87 -22.43
N LYS A 40 -25.04 -5.70 -22.85
CA LYS A 40 -25.71 -6.66 -23.72
C LYS A 40 -25.04 -6.71 -25.09
N GLU A 41 -24.77 -5.55 -25.68
CA GLU A 41 -24.07 -5.45 -26.97
C GLU A 41 -22.65 -6.03 -26.90
N LEU A 42 -21.94 -5.86 -25.76
CA LEU A 42 -20.62 -6.44 -25.58
C LEU A 42 -20.65 -7.96 -25.59
N HIS A 43 -21.70 -8.57 -25.04
CA HIS A 43 -21.86 -10.03 -25.04
C HIS A 43 -22.04 -10.63 -26.45
N GLU A 44 -22.52 -9.83 -27.42
CA GLU A 44 -22.68 -10.27 -28.83
C GLU A 44 -21.34 -10.55 -29.54
N PHE A 45 -20.22 -10.03 -29.00
CA PHE A 45 -18.88 -10.34 -29.51
C PHE A 45 -18.39 -11.75 -29.14
N ASN A 46 -19.05 -12.44 -28.22
CA ASN A 46 -18.67 -13.79 -27.84
C ASN A 46 -18.86 -14.77 -29.02
N GLY A 47 -17.76 -15.28 -29.57
CA GLY A 47 -17.73 -16.11 -30.78
C GLY A 47 -17.79 -15.32 -32.11
N ASN A 48 -17.80 -13.99 -32.06
CA ASN A 48 -17.93 -13.13 -33.26
C ASN A 48 -16.72 -12.21 -33.48
N ILE A 49 -15.56 -12.50 -32.90
CA ILE A 49 -14.29 -11.83 -33.19
C ILE A 49 -13.49 -12.70 -34.14
N HIS A 50 -13.37 -12.25 -35.42
CA HIS A 50 -12.79 -13.05 -36.50
C HIS A 50 -11.63 -12.36 -37.23
N ASP A 51 -11.44 -11.04 -37.02
CA ASP A 51 -10.46 -10.19 -37.70
C ASP A 51 -10.06 -9.00 -36.83
N GLY A 52 -9.11 -8.20 -37.33
CA GLY A 52 -8.64 -7.00 -36.61
C GLY A 52 -9.73 -5.96 -36.35
N ASN A 53 -10.67 -5.77 -37.29
CA ASN A 53 -11.72 -4.77 -37.16
C ASN A 53 -12.75 -5.17 -36.07
N SER A 54 -13.14 -6.43 -36.02
CA SER A 54 -14.06 -6.94 -34.99
C SER A 54 -13.38 -6.96 -33.59
N LEU A 55 -12.06 -7.23 -33.52
CA LEU A 55 -11.29 -7.11 -32.29
C LEU A 55 -11.23 -5.67 -31.80
N LEU A 56 -10.95 -4.72 -32.71
CA LEU A 56 -10.93 -3.29 -32.38
C LEU A 56 -12.29 -2.81 -31.87
N ALA A 57 -13.38 -3.20 -32.54
CA ALA A 57 -14.73 -2.84 -32.13
C ALA A 57 -15.06 -3.35 -30.70
N TYR A 58 -14.67 -4.59 -30.39
CA TYR A 58 -14.82 -5.14 -29.03
C TYR A 58 -14.01 -4.33 -27.98
N LEU A 59 -12.73 -4.08 -28.25
CA LEU A 59 -11.85 -3.37 -27.31
C LEU A 59 -12.32 -1.94 -27.06
N THR A 60 -12.70 -1.21 -28.11
CA THR A 60 -13.24 0.15 -28.00
C THR A 60 -14.51 0.19 -27.15
N LYS A 61 -15.45 -0.73 -27.38
CA LYS A 61 -16.68 -0.82 -26.58
C LYS A 61 -16.38 -1.24 -25.15
N SER A 62 -15.46 -2.15 -24.94
CA SER A 62 -15.01 -2.57 -23.62
C SER A 62 -14.37 -1.43 -22.84
N GLU A 63 -13.61 -0.57 -23.50
CA GLU A 63 -12.98 0.60 -22.89
C GLU A 63 -14.02 1.69 -22.56
N GLU A 64 -14.99 1.96 -23.43
CA GLU A 64 -16.12 2.87 -23.16
C GLU A 64 -16.85 2.46 -21.89
N ILE A 65 -17.25 1.18 -21.78
CA ILE A 65 -17.91 0.64 -20.59
C ILE A 65 -17.03 0.81 -19.36
N SER A 66 -15.74 0.48 -19.46
CA SER A 66 -14.82 0.57 -18.33
C SER A 66 -14.58 2.01 -17.87
N SER A 67 -14.63 2.97 -18.79
CA SER A 67 -14.51 4.39 -18.48
C SER A 67 -15.70 4.87 -17.65
N ILE A 68 -16.91 4.65 -18.14
CA ILE A 68 -18.13 5.10 -17.49
C ILE A 68 -18.31 4.42 -16.13
N ILE A 69 -18.17 3.09 -16.05
CA ILE A 69 -18.37 2.36 -14.77
C ILE A 69 -17.33 2.76 -13.71
N SER A 70 -16.12 3.16 -14.12
CA SER A 70 -15.10 3.65 -13.20
C SER A 70 -15.48 5.01 -12.59
N LEU A 71 -16.03 5.92 -13.37
CA LEU A 71 -16.56 7.21 -12.89
C LEU A 71 -17.76 7.01 -11.97
N MET A 72 -18.69 6.13 -12.33
CA MET A 72 -19.84 5.78 -11.50
C MET A 72 -19.42 5.19 -10.14
N PHE A 73 -18.43 4.30 -10.15
CA PHE A 73 -17.90 3.70 -8.93
C PHE A 73 -17.18 4.75 -8.07
N ALA A 74 -16.37 5.62 -8.69
CA ALA A 74 -15.70 6.69 -7.99
C ALA A 74 -16.68 7.60 -7.26
N TYR A 75 -17.70 8.10 -7.95
CA TYR A 75 -18.73 8.97 -7.36
C TYR A 75 -19.43 8.30 -6.18
N ALA A 76 -19.97 7.09 -6.38
CA ALA A 76 -20.68 6.36 -5.34
C ALA A 76 -19.79 6.09 -4.11
N ARG A 77 -18.53 5.70 -4.34
CA ARG A 77 -17.57 5.40 -3.29
C ARG A 77 -17.18 6.65 -2.49
N LEU A 78 -16.84 7.73 -3.18
CA LEU A 78 -16.42 8.98 -2.54
C LEU A 78 -17.58 9.62 -1.75
N GLN A 79 -18.82 9.52 -2.23
CA GLN A 79 -20.01 9.90 -1.45
C GLN A 79 -20.17 9.07 -0.18
N SER A 80 -20.10 7.74 -0.30
CA SER A 80 -20.24 6.83 0.84
C SER A 80 -19.14 7.02 1.90
N ASP A 81 -17.91 7.41 1.49
CA ASP A 81 -16.80 7.61 2.41
C ASP A 81 -16.90 8.92 3.23
N LEU A 82 -17.77 9.86 2.82
CA LEU A 82 -18.06 11.09 3.58
C LEU A 82 -18.91 10.83 4.83
N ASP A 83 -19.84 9.88 4.74
CA ASP A 83 -20.60 9.35 5.87
C ASP A 83 -21.00 7.90 5.58
N THR A 84 -20.30 6.97 6.20
CA THR A 84 -20.55 5.53 6.02
C THR A 84 -21.91 5.06 6.55
N ARG A 85 -22.69 5.94 7.19
CA ARG A 85 -24.07 5.68 7.67
C ARG A 85 -25.12 6.09 6.65
N ASP A 86 -24.72 6.82 5.59
CA ASP A 86 -25.62 7.26 4.53
C ASP A 86 -26.09 6.06 3.69
N THR A 87 -27.36 5.69 3.85
CA THR A 87 -27.97 4.53 3.19
C THR A 87 -28.17 4.73 1.69
N ASP A 88 -28.34 5.99 1.23
CA ASP A 88 -28.51 6.30 -0.18
C ASP A 88 -27.17 6.16 -0.90
N ALA A 89 -26.09 6.69 -0.33
CA ALA A 89 -24.74 6.50 -0.84
C ALA A 89 -24.31 5.02 -0.86
N GLN A 90 -24.63 4.26 0.21
CA GLN A 90 -24.41 2.81 0.23
C GLN A 90 -25.17 2.09 -0.91
N SER A 91 -26.42 2.49 -1.17
CA SER A 91 -27.22 1.92 -2.27
C SER A 91 -26.60 2.16 -3.64
N LEU A 92 -25.97 3.32 -3.88
CA LEU A 92 -25.24 3.59 -5.13
C LEU A 92 -24.03 2.67 -5.27
N VAL A 93 -23.27 2.45 -4.20
CA VAL A 93 -22.12 1.51 -4.20
C VAL A 93 -22.58 0.09 -4.53
N ASP A 94 -23.69 -0.36 -3.95
CA ASP A 94 -24.24 -1.68 -4.20
C ASP A 94 -24.72 -1.83 -5.65
N LYS A 95 -25.46 -0.83 -6.18
CA LYS A 95 -25.92 -0.80 -7.57
C LYS A 95 -24.76 -0.93 -8.56
N VAL A 96 -23.73 -0.08 -8.43
CA VAL A 96 -22.58 -0.10 -9.35
C VAL A 96 -21.74 -1.37 -9.19
N SER A 97 -21.62 -1.92 -7.98
CA SER A 97 -20.93 -3.19 -7.75
C SER A 97 -21.61 -4.36 -8.45
N GLN A 98 -22.94 -4.44 -8.38
CA GLN A 98 -23.70 -5.46 -9.10
C GLN A 98 -23.59 -5.28 -10.63
N LEU A 99 -23.59 -4.02 -11.11
CA LEU A 99 -23.38 -3.73 -12.53
C LEU A 99 -21.99 -4.16 -12.98
N HIS A 100 -20.96 -3.90 -12.18
CA HIS A 100 -19.59 -4.34 -12.44
C HIS A 100 -19.47 -5.86 -12.55
N VAL A 101 -20.19 -6.63 -11.73
CA VAL A 101 -20.26 -8.11 -11.86
C VAL A 101 -20.84 -8.53 -13.20
N LYS A 102 -21.94 -7.90 -13.65
CA LYS A 102 -22.56 -8.17 -14.97
C LYS A 102 -21.59 -7.87 -16.12
N VAL A 103 -20.91 -6.73 -16.07
CA VAL A 103 -19.89 -6.33 -17.07
C VAL A 103 -18.74 -7.33 -17.10
N SER A 104 -18.22 -7.71 -15.92
CA SER A 104 -17.13 -8.69 -15.81
C SER A 104 -17.52 -10.05 -16.39
N ALA A 105 -18.74 -10.49 -16.15
CA ALA A 105 -19.27 -11.73 -16.74
C ALA A 105 -19.36 -11.64 -18.28
N ALA A 106 -19.80 -10.49 -18.82
CA ALA A 106 -19.88 -10.27 -20.26
C ALA A 106 -18.50 -10.25 -20.95
N LYS A 107 -17.44 -9.82 -20.23
CA LYS A 107 -16.04 -9.79 -20.71
C LYS A 107 -15.29 -11.12 -20.55
N SER A 108 -15.79 -12.06 -19.77
CA SER A 108 -15.06 -13.26 -19.34
C SER A 108 -14.55 -14.16 -20.46
N PHE A 109 -15.22 -14.15 -21.61
CA PHE A 109 -14.82 -14.94 -22.79
C PHE A 109 -13.53 -14.43 -23.46
N PHE A 110 -13.19 -13.17 -23.28
CA PHE A 110 -12.16 -12.49 -24.08
C PHE A 110 -10.74 -13.04 -23.85
N SER A 111 -10.31 -13.19 -22.61
CA SER A 111 -8.97 -13.72 -22.33
C SER A 111 -8.77 -15.16 -22.86
N PRO A 112 -9.70 -16.10 -22.66
CA PRO A 112 -9.63 -17.41 -23.31
C PRO A 112 -9.62 -17.33 -24.84
N PHE A 113 -10.43 -16.44 -25.43
CA PHE A 113 -10.43 -16.22 -26.88
C PHE A 113 -9.05 -15.75 -27.35
N LEU A 114 -8.51 -14.67 -26.76
CA LEU A 114 -7.24 -14.10 -27.17
C LEU A 114 -6.09 -15.11 -27.06
N LEU A 115 -6.02 -15.90 -25.98
CA LEU A 115 -5.01 -16.94 -25.80
C LEU A 115 -5.15 -18.12 -26.76
N SER A 116 -6.32 -18.31 -27.40
CA SER A 116 -6.53 -19.30 -28.46
C SER A 116 -6.03 -18.83 -29.84
N VAL A 117 -5.93 -17.53 -30.05
CA VAL A 117 -5.31 -16.90 -31.23
C VAL A 117 -3.80 -17.12 -31.17
N ASP A 118 -3.13 -17.42 -32.26
CA ASP A 118 -1.68 -17.46 -32.30
C ASP A 118 -1.08 -16.03 -32.48
N GLU A 119 0.15 -15.85 -32.02
CA GLU A 119 0.79 -14.51 -32.01
C GLU A 119 0.93 -13.90 -33.40
N ASN A 120 1.16 -14.69 -34.45
CA ASN A 120 1.28 -14.18 -35.82
C ASN A 120 -0.09 -13.69 -36.33
N THR A 121 -1.16 -14.42 -36.02
CA THR A 121 -2.53 -14.00 -36.34
C THR A 121 -2.89 -12.70 -35.58
N LEU A 122 -2.53 -12.57 -34.30
CA LEU A 122 -2.74 -11.33 -33.56
C LEU A 122 -1.96 -10.18 -34.17
N GLN A 123 -0.71 -10.41 -34.54
CA GLN A 123 0.10 -9.41 -35.23
C GLN A 123 -0.54 -8.96 -36.55
N SER A 124 -1.10 -9.91 -37.33
CA SER A 124 -1.86 -9.59 -38.56
C SER A 124 -3.10 -8.76 -38.28
N TYR A 125 -3.85 -9.04 -37.19
CA TYR A 125 -5.00 -8.23 -36.77
C TYR A 125 -4.59 -6.79 -36.44
N ILE A 126 -3.44 -6.61 -35.75
CA ILE A 126 -2.91 -5.28 -35.40
C ILE A 126 -2.50 -4.50 -36.66
N GLU A 127 -1.97 -5.17 -37.67
CA GLU A 127 -1.61 -4.55 -38.96
C GLU A 127 -2.83 -4.22 -39.82
N GLU A 128 -3.90 -5.02 -39.72
CA GLU A 128 -5.16 -4.81 -40.43
C GLU A 128 -5.94 -3.59 -39.91
N ALA A 129 -5.99 -3.40 -38.59
CA ALA A 129 -6.76 -2.36 -37.94
C ALA A 129 -5.83 -1.41 -37.15
N GLU A 130 -5.47 -0.27 -37.75
CA GLU A 130 -4.52 0.71 -37.18
C GLU A 130 -4.82 1.08 -35.70
N GLY A 131 -6.09 1.20 -35.33
CA GLY A 131 -6.50 1.47 -33.95
C GLY A 131 -6.09 0.40 -32.93
N LEU A 132 -5.79 -0.84 -33.34
CA LEU A 132 -5.27 -1.89 -32.47
C LEU A 132 -3.86 -1.64 -31.96
N GLN A 133 -3.09 -0.76 -32.62
CA GLN A 133 -1.76 -0.38 -32.16
C GLN A 133 -1.81 0.23 -30.74
N TYR A 134 -2.90 0.91 -30.41
CA TYR A 134 -3.16 1.44 -29.06
C TYR A 134 -3.22 0.36 -27.97
N TYR A 135 -3.73 -0.84 -28.30
CA TYR A 135 -3.91 -1.96 -27.37
C TYR A 135 -2.79 -2.99 -27.44
N LYS A 136 -1.79 -2.79 -28.30
CA LYS A 136 -0.79 -3.81 -28.65
C LYS A 136 -0.07 -4.39 -27.43
N GLU A 137 0.46 -3.54 -26.56
CA GLU A 137 1.25 -3.98 -25.41
C GLU A 137 0.39 -4.81 -24.43
N ASP A 138 -0.84 -4.38 -24.14
CA ASP A 138 -1.75 -5.12 -23.26
C ASP A 138 -2.21 -6.44 -23.85
N LEU A 139 -2.42 -6.49 -25.17
CA LEU A 139 -2.78 -7.74 -25.87
C LEU A 139 -1.62 -8.73 -25.78
N PHE A 140 -0.37 -8.30 -26.03
CA PHE A 140 0.80 -9.17 -25.93
C PHE A 140 1.16 -9.53 -24.49
N GLU A 141 0.86 -8.68 -23.51
CA GLU A 141 1.08 -9.00 -22.10
C GLU A 141 0.33 -10.26 -21.68
N LEU A 142 -0.88 -10.50 -22.20
CA LEU A 142 -1.63 -11.72 -21.91
C LEU A 142 -0.91 -13.00 -22.39
N TYR A 143 -0.14 -12.96 -23.49
CA TYR A 143 0.60 -14.13 -23.96
C TYR A 143 1.71 -14.55 -23.02
N ARG A 144 2.27 -13.64 -22.22
CA ARG A 144 3.25 -13.95 -21.20
C ARG A 144 2.70 -14.97 -20.17
N TYR A 145 1.38 -14.90 -19.91
CA TYR A 145 0.70 -15.83 -19.03
C TYR A 145 0.32 -17.17 -19.69
N LYS A 146 0.43 -17.30 -21.02
CA LYS A 146 -0.06 -18.48 -21.77
C LYS A 146 0.46 -19.82 -21.22
N LYS A 147 1.73 -19.90 -20.83
CA LYS A 147 2.33 -21.10 -20.23
C LYS A 147 1.81 -21.43 -18.83
N HIS A 148 1.14 -20.49 -18.18
CA HIS A 148 0.59 -20.58 -16.84
C HIS A 148 -0.94 -20.70 -16.81
N VAL A 149 -1.57 -20.65 -17.98
CA VAL A 149 -3.00 -20.90 -18.15
C VAL A 149 -3.22 -22.40 -18.29
N LEU A 150 -4.24 -22.91 -17.61
CA LEU A 150 -4.66 -24.30 -17.66
C LEU A 150 -5.64 -24.53 -18.82
N ASN A 151 -6.01 -25.78 -19.09
CA ASN A 151 -7.09 -26.04 -20.03
C ASN A 151 -8.45 -25.59 -19.44
N LYS A 152 -9.46 -25.44 -20.28
CA LYS A 152 -10.77 -24.90 -19.92
C LYS A 152 -11.40 -25.59 -18.71
N ASP A 153 -11.41 -26.92 -18.66
CA ASP A 153 -12.05 -27.67 -17.58
C ASP A 153 -11.28 -27.46 -16.24
N GLN A 154 -9.96 -27.40 -16.30
CA GLN A 154 -9.11 -27.14 -15.14
C GLN A 154 -9.26 -25.71 -14.63
N GLU A 155 -9.36 -24.70 -15.52
CA GLU A 155 -9.62 -23.30 -15.13
C GLU A 155 -11.00 -23.16 -14.47
N GLU A 156 -12.01 -23.86 -15.01
CA GLU A 156 -13.36 -23.85 -14.42
C GLU A 156 -13.36 -24.47 -13.02
N ILE A 157 -12.71 -25.61 -12.82
CA ILE A 157 -12.57 -26.24 -11.50
C ILE A 157 -11.85 -25.29 -10.54
N LEU A 158 -10.72 -24.72 -10.95
CA LEU A 158 -9.94 -23.83 -10.09
C LEU A 158 -10.71 -22.54 -9.74
N SER A 159 -11.48 -22.02 -10.67
CA SER A 159 -12.37 -20.87 -10.45
C SER A 159 -13.45 -21.18 -9.41
N GLN A 160 -14.11 -22.33 -9.52
CA GLN A 160 -15.12 -22.77 -8.55
C GLN A 160 -14.54 -23.01 -7.14
N MET A 161 -13.25 -23.36 -7.04
CA MET A 161 -12.53 -23.49 -5.77
C MET A 161 -12.11 -22.13 -5.16
N GLY A 162 -12.27 -21.03 -5.85
CA GLY A 162 -11.74 -19.71 -5.45
C GLY A 162 -12.17 -19.29 -4.04
N GLU A 163 -13.45 -19.45 -3.70
CA GLU A 163 -13.98 -19.15 -2.36
C GLU A 163 -13.35 -20.06 -1.30
N ALA A 164 -13.26 -21.37 -1.55
CA ALA A 164 -12.63 -22.30 -0.63
C ALA A 164 -11.14 -22.00 -0.42
N LEU A 165 -10.41 -21.60 -1.46
CA LEU A 165 -9.00 -21.23 -1.38
C LEU A 165 -8.78 -19.92 -0.60
N SER A 166 -9.73 -19.00 -0.60
CA SER A 166 -9.68 -17.74 0.14
C SER A 166 -10.17 -17.86 1.59
N SER A 167 -10.87 -18.95 1.94
CA SER A 167 -11.46 -19.15 3.27
C SER A 167 -10.47 -19.04 4.45
N PRO A 168 -9.18 -19.45 4.36
CA PRO A 168 -8.23 -19.26 5.45
C PRO A 168 -8.01 -17.78 5.81
N GLN A 169 -7.92 -16.90 4.82
CA GLN A 169 -7.80 -15.45 5.02
C GLN A 169 -9.08 -14.89 5.64
N HIS A 170 -10.24 -15.31 5.14
CA HIS A 170 -11.53 -14.88 5.68
C HIS A 170 -11.70 -15.32 7.14
N THR A 171 -11.40 -16.59 7.45
CA THR A 171 -11.47 -17.14 8.83
C THR A 171 -10.53 -16.36 9.77
N PHE A 172 -9.29 -16.09 9.34
CA PHE A 172 -8.39 -15.24 10.11
C PHE A 172 -8.99 -13.84 10.34
N GLY A 173 -9.60 -13.25 9.31
CA GLY A 173 -10.27 -11.95 9.40
C GLY A 173 -11.37 -11.93 10.46
N MET A 174 -12.22 -12.96 10.50
CA MET A 174 -13.26 -13.10 11.52
C MET A 174 -12.69 -13.27 12.92
N LEU A 175 -11.76 -14.21 13.11
CA LEU A 175 -11.06 -14.39 14.39
C LEU A 175 -10.43 -13.09 14.87
N ASN A 176 -9.66 -12.45 14.00
CA ASN A 176 -8.84 -11.29 14.33
C ASN A 176 -9.67 -10.02 14.56
N ASN A 177 -10.76 -9.79 13.83
CA ASN A 177 -11.50 -8.52 13.84
C ASN A 177 -12.81 -8.60 14.63
N ALA A 178 -13.43 -9.78 14.75
CA ALA A 178 -14.74 -9.94 15.37
C ALA A 178 -14.69 -10.73 16.69
N ASP A 179 -14.03 -11.90 16.72
CA ASP A 179 -14.15 -12.83 17.84
C ASP A 179 -13.11 -12.60 18.94
N MET A 180 -11.95 -11.98 18.59
CA MET A 180 -10.83 -11.83 19.49
C MET A 180 -11.09 -10.75 20.54
N LEU A 181 -11.14 -11.15 21.81
CA LEU A 181 -11.27 -10.24 22.96
C LEU A 181 -9.90 -10.10 23.63
N PHE A 182 -9.38 -8.88 23.59
CA PHE A 182 -8.15 -8.53 24.28
C PHE A 182 -8.43 -8.35 25.76
N GLY A 183 -7.83 -8.67 26.72
CA GLY A 183 -8.14 -8.50 28.15
C GLY A 183 -8.46 -7.07 28.55
N GLU A 184 -8.61 -6.86 29.85
CA GLU A 184 -8.80 -5.54 30.45
C GLU A 184 -7.45 -4.86 30.71
N VAL A 185 -7.44 -3.55 30.63
CA VAL A 185 -6.34 -2.67 31.04
C VAL A 185 -6.84 -1.60 31.99
N THR A 186 -5.95 -1.10 32.82
CA THR A 186 -6.26 -0.06 33.80
C THR A 186 -6.03 1.31 33.21
N THR A 187 -7.04 2.16 33.20
CA THR A 187 -6.95 3.57 32.77
C THR A 187 -6.32 4.46 33.84
N ASP A 188 -5.97 5.71 33.51
CA ASP A 188 -5.35 6.67 34.44
C ASP A 188 -6.19 6.98 35.68
N ASP A 189 -7.54 6.92 35.55
CA ASP A 189 -8.49 7.08 36.65
C ASP A 189 -8.75 5.78 37.44
N GLY A 190 -7.94 4.74 37.18
CA GLY A 190 -8.00 3.47 37.90
C GLY A 190 -9.12 2.52 37.49
N LYS A 191 -9.88 2.84 36.44
CA LYS A 191 -10.95 1.98 35.94
C LYS A 191 -10.39 0.89 35.02
N LYS A 192 -10.99 -0.30 35.09
CA LYS A 192 -10.74 -1.37 34.14
C LYS A 192 -11.63 -1.23 32.92
N VAL A 193 -11.03 -1.27 31.75
CA VAL A 193 -11.71 -1.21 30.46
C VAL A 193 -11.20 -2.31 29.53
N ASN A 194 -12.05 -2.79 28.65
CA ASN A 194 -11.64 -3.75 27.64
C ASN A 194 -10.66 -3.09 26.65
N LEU A 195 -9.51 -3.73 26.45
CA LEU A 195 -8.52 -3.29 25.48
C LEU A 195 -9.06 -3.44 24.06
N THR A 196 -8.92 -2.38 23.27
CA THR A 196 -9.13 -2.41 21.81
C THR A 196 -7.78 -2.23 21.10
N ARG A 197 -7.73 -2.48 19.78
CA ARG A 197 -6.51 -2.24 18.99
C ARG A 197 -6.11 -0.78 18.98
N GLY A 198 -7.07 0.12 18.83
CA GLY A 198 -6.82 1.56 18.89
C GLY A 198 -6.25 1.99 20.25
N MET A 199 -6.80 1.42 21.36
CA MET A 199 -6.23 1.66 22.70
C MET A 199 -4.83 1.05 22.84
N TYR A 200 -4.61 -0.16 22.32
CA TYR A 200 -3.29 -0.78 22.34
C TYR A 200 -2.25 0.10 21.63
N ALA A 201 -2.57 0.62 20.43
CA ALA A 201 -1.66 1.51 19.69
C ALA A 201 -1.25 2.74 20.52
N LYS A 202 -2.18 3.33 21.26
CA LYS A 202 -1.87 4.46 22.16
C LYS A 202 -1.11 4.04 23.42
N LEU A 203 -1.51 2.94 24.05
CA LEU A 203 -0.92 2.50 25.32
C LEU A 203 0.48 1.92 25.16
N ILE A 204 0.84 1.39 24.00
CA ILE A 204 2.19 0.89 23.74
C ILE A 204 3.22 2.03 23.54
N GLU A 205 2.73 3.25 23.33
CA GLU A 205 3.52 4.48 23.24
C GLU A 205 3.50 5.29 24.55
N ASP A 206 2.72 4.85 25.59
CA ASP A 206 2.61 5.58 26.87
C ASP A 206 3.99 5.67 27.57
N GLU A 207 4.30 6.80 28.17
CA GLU A 207 5.55 7.02 28.92
C GLU A 207 5.67 6.05 30.11
N ASN A 208 4.56 5.64 30.71
CA ASN A 208 4.54 4.69 31.82
C ASN A 208 4.80 3.26 31.35
N ARG A 209 5.97 2.74 31.66
CA ARG A 209 6.43 1.41 31.25
C ARG A 209 5.51 0.26 31.70
N GLU A 210 4.93 0.34 32.93
CA GLU A 210 4.05 -0.71 33.43
C GLU A 210 2.71 -0.75 32.66
N LYS A 211 2.20 0.42 32.21
CA LYS A 211 1.04 0.44 31.31
C LYS A 211 1.35 -0.18 29.95
N ARG A 212 2.51 0.13 29.35
CA ARG A 212 2.94 -0.50 28.09
C ARG A 212 3.00 -2.02 28.24
N LYS A 213 3.60 -2.51 29.34
CA LYS A 213 3.72 -3.94 29.66
C LYS A 213 2.36 -4.59 29.86
N GLU A 214 1.45 -3.95 30.63
CA GLU A 214 0.08 -4.45 30.83
C GLU A 214 -0.66 -4.57 29.49
N ALA A 215 -0.64 -3.50 28.69
CA ALA A 215 -1.27 -3.46 27.37
C ALA A 215 -0.69 -4.53 26.43
N TYR A 216 0.64 -4.69 26.41
CA TYR A 216 1.34 -5.69 25.61
C TYR A 216 0.90 -7.12 25.98
N LYS A 217 0.91 -7.46 27.26
CA LYS A 217 0.50 -8.78 27.76
C LYS A 217 -0.97 -9.06 27.45
N ALA A 218 -1.85 -8.06 27.69
CA ALA A 218 -3.27 -8.17 27.40
C ALA A 218 -3.54 -8.36 25.89
N TYR A 219 -2.83 -7.61 25.05
CA TYR A 219 -2.96 -7.68 23.59
C TYR A 219 -2.53 -9.03 23.01
N TYR A 220 -1.41 -9.57 23.45
CA TYR A 220 -0.90 -10.85 22.94
C TYR A 220 -1.63 -12.09 23.48
N LYS A 221 -2.33 -11.96 24.62
CA LYS A 221 -3.02 -13.09 25.28
C LYS A 221 -3.93 -13.90 24.34
N PRO A 222 -4.86 -13.32 23.56
CA PRO A 222 -5.72 -14.10 22.67
C PRO A 222 -4.95 -14.74 21.52
N TYR A 223 -3.89 -14.11 20.99
CA TYR A 223 -3.05 -14.72 19.96
C TYR A 223 -2.32 -15.97 20.47
N VAL A 224 -1.81 -15.93 21.72
CA VAL A 224 -1.20 -17.10 22.37
C VAL A 224 -2.24 -18.20 22.59
N GLN A 225 -3.46 -17.85 23.02
CA GLN A 225 -4.54 -18.82 23.23
C GLN A 225 -5.00 -19.50 21.93
N LEU A 226 -5.09 -18.74 20.83
CA LEU A 226 -5.58 -19.21 19.54
C LEU A 226 -4.46 -19.60 18.56
N LYS A 227 -3.19 -19.68 19.01
CA LYS A 227 -2.03 -19.95 18.17
C LYS A 227 -2.18 -21.14 17.22
N ASN A 228 -2.82 -22.21 17.67
CA ASN A 228 -3.01 -23.41 16.84
C ASN A 228 -4.04 -23.20 15.74
N SER A 229 -5.15 -22.49 16.02
CA SER A 229 -6.17 -22.15 15.02
C SER A 229 -5.62 -21.19 13.98
N ILE A 230 -4.90 -20.16 14.43
CA ILE A 230 -4.25 -19.18 13.53
C ILE A 230 -3.14 -19.85 12.70
N ALA A 231 -2.34 -20.75 13.31
CA ALA A 231 -1.35 -21.53 12.57
C ALA A 231 -1.98 -22.43 11.51
N SER A 232 -3.14 -23.02 11.79
CA SER A 232 -3.88 -23.83 10.83
C SER A 232 -4.35 -23.00 9.64
N THR A 233 -4.93 -21.81 9.86
CA THR A 233 -5.35 -20.93 8.77
C THR A 233 -4.17 -20.42 7.96
N LEU A 234 -3.08 -19.97 8.59
CA LEU A 234 -1.87 -19.52 7.88
C LEU A 234 -1.21 -20.65 7.10
N SER A 235 -1.09 -21.86 7.68
CA SER A 235 -0.58 -23.04 6.99
C SER A 235 -1.42 -23.39 5.76
N ALA A 236 -2.75 -23.29 5.86
CA ALA A 236 -3.64 -23.53 4.74
C ALA A 236 -3.45 -22.48 3.63
N ALA A 237 -3.37 -21.18 3.97
CA ALA A 237 -3.11 -20.13 3.01
C ALA A 237 -1.77 -20.33 2.26
N ILE A 238 -0.68 -20.62 2.98
CA ILE A 238 0.65 -20.88 2.39
C ILE A 238 0.59 -22.11 1.46
N LYS A 239 -0.04 -23.21 1.90
CA LYS A 239 -0.19 -24.41 1.08
C LYS A 239 -1.04 -24.17 -0.17
N ASN A 240 -2.10 -23.36 -0.08
CA ASN A 240 -2.91 -22.95 -1.22
C ASN A 240 -2.04 -22.19 -2.24
N ASN A 241 -1.22 -21.22 -1.79
CA ASN A 241 -0.31 -20.47 -2.65
C ASN A 241 0.68 -21.39 -3.38
N VAL A 242 1.31 -22.31 -2.65
CA VAL A 242 2.27 -23.29 -3.21
C VAL A 242 1.58 -24.22 -4.19
N THR A 243 0.39 -24.74 -3.85
CA THR A 243 -0.37 -25.66 -4.72
C THR A 243 -0.78 -24.97 -6.03
N VAL A 244 -1.37 -23.78 -5.94
CA VAL A 244 -1.80 -23.02 -7.12
C VAL A 244 -0.60 -22.64 -8.00
N SER A 245 0.54 -22.26 -7.41
CA SER A 245 1.76 -21.97 -8.17
C SER A 245 2.25 -23.19 -8.95
N LYS A 246 2.25 -24.36 -8.30
CA LYS A 246 2.63 -25.62 -8.95
C LYS A 246 1.66 -26.01 -10.07
N LEU A 247 0.34 -25.93 -9.82
CA LEU A 247 -0.67 -26.23 -10.84
C LEU A 247 -0.50 -25.34 -12.07
N ARG A 248 -0.23 -24.05 -11.87
CA ARG A 248 0.00 -23.06 -12.92
C ARG A 248 1.44 -23.09 -13.47
N LYS A 249 2.25 -24.07 -13.11
CA LYS A 249 3.62 -24.30 -13.63
C LYS A 249 4.59 -23.15 -13.35
N TYR A 250 4.43 -22.45 -12.23
CA TYR A 250 5.47 -21.55 -11.74
C TYR A 250 6.51 -22.34 -10.94
N PRO A 251 7.79 -21.91 -10.97
CA PRO A 251 8.85 -22.58 -10.20
C PRO A 251 8.60 -22.53 -8.68
N SER A 252 8.03 -21.42 -8.19
CA SER A 252 7.73 -21.22 -6.78
C SER A 252 6.53 -20.30 -6.58
N ALA A 253 6.02 -20.24 -5.34
CA ALA A 253 4.99 -19.27 -4.95
C ALA A 253 5.53 -17.83 -4.99
N LEU A 254 6.81 -17.62 -4.66
CA LEU A 254 7.49 -16.35 -4.79
C LEU A 254 7.50 -15.88 -6.26
N GLU A 255 8.03 -16.69 -7.18
CA GLU A 255 8.11 -16.32 -8.59
C GLU A 255 6.73 -16.11 -9.23
N LYS A 256 5.70 -16.86 -8.79
CA LYS A 256 4.31 -16.57 -9.19
C LYS A 256 3.88 -15.18 -8.76
N SER A 257 4.19 -14.78 -7.51
CA SER A 257 3.80 -13.46 -6.98
C SER A 257 4.53 -12.31 -7.67
N LEU A 258 5.79 -12.53 -8.05
CA LEU A 258 6.63 -11.52 -8.72
C LEU A 258 6.35 -11.41 -10.23
N PHE A 259 5.70 -12.41 -10.82
CA PHE A 259 5.54 -12.53 -12.27
C PHE A 259 4.76 -11.37 -12.88
N GLY A 260 3.70 -10.90 -12.24
CA GLY A 260 2.88 -9.79 -12.75
C GLY A 260 3.67 -8.49 -12.91
N ASP A 261 4.48 -8.16 -11.93
CA ASP A 261 5.32 -6.95 -11.94
C ASP A 261 6.67 -7.16 -12.69
N MET A 262 6.90 -8.34 -13.28
CA MET A 262 8.16 -8.69 -13.97
C MET A 262 9.40 -8.51 -13.07
N VAL A 263 9.25 -8.77 -11.79
CA VAL A 263 10.33 -8.63 -10.80
C VAL A 263 11.11 -9.95 -10.72
N PRO A 264 12.42 -9.95 -11.00
CA PRO A 264 13.27 -11.11 -10.77
C PRO A 264 13.34 -11.45 -9.27
N LYS A 265 13.42 -12.75 -8.93
CA LYS A 265 13.51 -13.15 -7.51
C LYS A 265 14.76 -12.61 -6.82
N GLU A 266 15.82 -12.35 -7.58
CA GLU A 266 17.07 -11.77 -7.12
C GLU A 266 16.87 -10.38 -6.47
N VAL A 267 15.88 -9.60 -6.90
CA VAL A 267 15.50 -8.33 -6.26
C VAL A 267 15.01 -8.57 -4.83
N TYR A 268 14.17 -9.59 -4.65
CA TYR A 268 13.66 -9.97 -3.34
C TYR A 268 14.75 -10.52 -2.42
N GLU A 269 15.60 -11.40 -2.94
CA GLU A 269 16.71 -12.00 -2.22
C GLU A 269 17.77 -10.94 -1.86
N ASN A 270 18.13 -10.07 -2.80
CA ASN A 270 19.08 -9.00 -2.60
C ASN A 270 18.63 -7.99 -1.52
N LEU A 271 17.32 -7.69 -1.47
CA LEU A 271 16.76 -6.84 -0.41
C LEU A 271 17.04 -7.42 0.98
N ILE A 272 16.78 -8.72 1.19
CA ILE A 272 17.01 -9.42 2.47
C ILE A 272 18.51 -9.48 2.77
N ASP A 273 19.31 -9.96 1.83
CA ASP A 273 20.74 -10.21 2.03
C ASP A 273 21.52 -8.93 2.32
N THR A 274 21.24 -7.85 1.56
CA THR A 274 21.88 -6.55 1.76
C THR A 274 21.51 -5.94 3.11
N THR A 275 20.23 -6.06 3.51
CA THR A 275 19.78 -5.58 4.82
C THR A 275 20.45 -6.32 5.96
N LYS A 276 20.55 -7.65 5.88
CA LYS A 276 21.21 -8.46 6.92
C LYS A 276 22.70 -8.18 7.03
N LYS A 277 23.39 -7.92 5.93
CA LYS A 277 24.81 -7.50 5.96
C LYS A 277 25.03 -6.17 6.69
N ASN A 278 24.04 -5.29 6.69
CA ASN A 278 24.11 -3.94 7.27
C ASN A 278 23.22 -3.77 8.51
N ILE A 279 22.77 -4.85 9.14
CA ILE A 279 21.81 -4.82 10.26
C ILE A 279 22.36 -4.15 11.53
N GLN A 280 23.67 -3.97 11.63
CA GLN A 280 24.34 -3.47 12.83
C GLN A 280 23.87 -2.07 13.24
N SER A 281 23.48 -1.23 12.31
CA SER A 281 22.93 0.10 12.60
C SER A 281 21.61 0.03 13.38
N LEU A 282 20.74 -0.94 13.07
CA LEU A 282 19.52 -1.18 13.84
C LEU A 282 19.82 -1.70 15.25
N HIS A 283 20.83 -2.58 15.39
CA HIS A 283 21.29 -3.02 16.71
C HIS A 283 21.84 -1.88 17.54
N THR A 284 22.58 -0.95 16.91
CA THR A 284 23.10 0.27 17.56
C THR A 284 21.95 1.16 18.01
N TYR A 285 20.95 1.36 17.17
CA TYR A 285 19.75 2.13 17.57
C TYR A 285 19.02 1.49 18.75
N ASN A 286 18.86 0.18 18.79
CA ASN A 286 18.19 -0.49 19.91
C ASN A 286 19.01 -0.34 21.22
N LYS A 287 20.35 -0.36 21.16
CA LYS A 287 21.20 -0.05 22.33
C LYS A 287 20.99 1.38 22.81
N LEU A 288 21.00 2.34 21.89
CA LEU A 288 20.75 3.75 22.18
C LEU A 288 19.36 3.97 22.79
N ARG A 289 18.33 3.27 22.27
CA ARG A 289 16.97 3.28 22.83
C ARG A 289 16.97 2.80 24.29
N LYS A 290 17.67 1.69 24.58
CA LYS A 290 17.82 1.18 25.94
C LYS A 290 18.44 2.23 26.88
N GLU A 291 19.50 2.90 26.44
CA GLU A 291 20.20 3.93 27.19
C GLU A 291 19.31 5.17 27.44
N LYS A 292 18.68 5.71 26.38
CA LYS A 292 17.81 6.89 26.50
C LYS A 292 16.56 6.63 27.36
N LEU A 293 15.99 5.40 27.33
CA LEU A 293 14.90 5.00 28.22
C LEU A 293 15.37 4.71 29.66
N ASN A 294 16.68 4.64 29.89
CA ASN A 294 17.29 4.33 31.19
C ASN A 294 16.69 3.05 31.82
N VAL A 295 16.61 1.97 31.05
CA VAL A 295 16.08 0.67 31.49
C VAL A 295 17.19 -0.39 31.55
N ASP A 296 17.16 -1.24 32.57
CA ASP A 296 18.14 -2.34 32.73
C ASP A 296 18.00 -3.37 31.59
N GLU A 297 16.78 -3.63 31.15
CA GLU A 297 16.43 -4.54 30.07
C GLU A 297 15.48 -3.87 29.09
N LEU A 298 15.88 -3.83 27.81
CA LEU A 298 14.99 -3.42 26.74
C LEU A 298 14.05 -4.58 26.40
N ARG A 299 12.74 -4.33 26.34
CA ARG A 299 11.70 -5.32 26.02
C ARG A 299 10.93 -4.92 24.78
N GLN A 300 10.17 -5.83 24.18
CA GLN A 300 9.38 -5.51 22.98
C GLN A 300 8.40 -4.35 23.21
N TYR A 301 7.81 -4.26 24.39
CA TYR A 301 6.90 -3.13 24.74
C TYR A 301 7.62 -1.79 24.98
N ASP A 302 8.94 -1.78 24.91
CA ASP A 302 9.74 -0.55 24.95
C ASP A 302 10.15 -0.06 23.53
N LEU A 303 9.80 -0.79 22.47
CA LEU A 303 10.24 -0.48 21.11
C LEU A 303 9.38 0.58 20.39
N SER A 304 8.22 0.94 20.94
CA SER A 304 7.29 1.89 20.30
C SER A 304 7.16 3.22 21.05
N VAL A 305 7.60 3.30 22.30
CA VAL A 305 7.51 4.56 23.06
C VAL A 305 8.44 5.62 22.45
N ASP A 306 7.95 6.85 22.37
CA ASP A 306 8.76 7.99 21.91
C ASP A 306 9.95 8.21 22.86
N LEU A 307 11.13 8.42 22.27
CA LEU A 307 12.36 8.72 23.03
C LEU A 307 12.53 10.22 23.31
N VAL A 308 11.74 11.07 22.68
CA VAL A 308 11.80 12.53 22.81
C VAL A 308 10.41 13.03 23.20
N SER A 309 10.14 13.11 24.50
CA SER A 309 8.84 13.55 25.01
C SER A 309 8.68 15.08 24.96
N GLY A 310 7.42 15.52 24.89
CA GLY A 310 7.03 16.90 25.14
C GLY A 310 7.00 17.85 23.94
N VAL A 311 7.43 17.44 22.75
CA VAL A 311 7.38 18.28 21.54
C VAL A 311 5.99 18.16 20.89
N LYS A 312 5.02 18.93 21.39
CA LYS A 312 3.73 19.08 20.70
C LYS A 312 3.81 20.29 19.78
N GLN A 313 3.58 20.04 18.49
CA GLN A 313 3.44 21.10 17.49
C GLN A 313 1.97 21.18 17.06
N ASP A 314 1.37 22.35 17.26
CA ASP A 314 0.07 22.69 16.68
C ASP A 314 0.31 23.24 15.26
N ILE A 315 -0.08 22.48 14.26
CA ILE A 315 0.17 22.80 12.84
C ILE A 315 -1.18 22.82 12.10
N PRO A 316 -1.89 23.96 12.13
CA PRO A 316 -3.15 24.12 11.43
C PRO A 316 -3.02 23.77 9.93
N TYR A 317 -4.09 23.25 9.34
CA TYR A 317 -4.11 22.76 7.95
C TYR A 317 -3.49 23.73 6.94
N ASP A 318 -3.85 25.02 7.00
CA ASP A 318 -3.31 26.02 6.07
C ASP A 318 -1.76 26.14 6.23
N ARG A 319 -1.24 26.10 7.46
CA ARG A 319 0.21 26.11 7.73
C ARG A 319 0.87 24.78 7.32
N ALA A 320 0.20 23.65 7.57
CA ALA A 320 0.67 22.33 7.11
C ALA A 320 0.85 22.31 5.59
N PHE A 321 -0.13 22.85 4.86
CA PHE A 321 -0.06 22.94 3.41
C PHE A 321 1.09 23.84 2.93
N ASP A 322 1.32 25.00 3.57
CA ASP A 322 2.43 25.89 3.23
C ASP A 322 3.79 25.20 3.48
N ILE A 323 3.97 24.52 4.62
CA ILE A 323 5.20 23.76 4.93
C ILE A 323 5.43 22.66 3.87
N MET A 324 4.39 21.93 3.49
CA MET A 324 4.47 20.95 2.42
C MET A 324 4.96 21.59 1.11
N ILE A 325 4.37 22.68 0.68
CA ILE A 325 4.75 23.41 -0.54
C ILE A 325 6.21 23.86 -0.48
N GLU A 326 6.64 24.45 0.65
CA GLU A 326 8.02 24.87 0.87
C GLU A 326 9.00 23.70 0.74
N SER A 327 8.65 22.55 1.32
CA SER A 327 9.48 21.34 1.34
C SER A 327 9.62 20.67 -0.03
N LEU A 328 8.64 20.80 -0.90
CA LEU A 328 8.59 20.14 -2.21
C LEU A 328 9.12 21.00 -3.36
N THR A 329 9.68 22.18 -3.06
CA THR A 329 10.30 23.06 -4.09
C THR A 329 11.39 22.39 -4.94
N PRO A 330 12.15 21.38 -4.49
CA PRO A 330 13.08 20.65 -5.35
C PRO A 330 12.41 19.92 -6.53
N LEU A 331 11.08 19.71 -6.49
CA LEU A 331 10.30 19.08 -7.55
C LEU A 331 9.92 20.03 -8.70
N GLY A 332 10.20 21.32 -8.55
CA GLY A 332 10.06 22.34 -9.59
C GLY A 332 8.71 23.06 -9.60
N GLU A 333 8.67 24.16 -10.34
CA GLU A 333 7.55 25.11 -10.34
C GLU A 333 6.25 24.47 -10.84
N GLU A 334 6.28 23.67 -11.91
CA GLU A 334 5.09 22.98 -12.46
C GLU A 334 4.44 22.07 -11.41
N TYR A 335 5.27 21.29 -10.67
CA TYR A 335 4.78 20.43 -9.60
C TYR A 335 4.11 21.23 -8.48
N ILE A 336 4.75 22.31 -8.06
CA ILE A 336 4.26 23.18 -6.99
C ILE A 336 2.95 23.88 -7.36
N GLU A 337 2.84 24.46 -8.56
CA GLU A 337 1.63 25.12 -9.01
C GLU A 337 0.46 24.14 -9.18
N THR A 338 0.74 22.94 -9.70
CA THR A 338 -0.25 21.87 -9.78
C THR A 338 -0.75 21.49 -8.38
N LEU A 339 0.16 21.30 -7.42
CA LEU A 339 -0.20 20.92 -6.07
C LEU A 339 -1.00 22.00 -5.34
N LYS A 340 -0.67 23.28 -5.52
CA LYS A 340 -1.48 24.41 -5.01
C LYS A 340 -2.91 24.35 -5.54
N SER A 341 -3.07 23.98 -6.81
CA SER A 341 -4.40 23.85 -7.42
C SER A 341 -5.28 22.80 -6.75
N PHE A 342 -4.70 21.76 -6.09
CA PHE A 342 -5.47 20.74 -5.36
C PHE A 342 -6.25 21.36 -4.19
N LYS A 343 -5.64 22.31 -3.48
CA LYS A 343 -6.31 23.06 -2.41
C LYS A 343 -7.35 24.05 -2.97
N ASP A 344 -6.95 24.84 -3.96
CA ASP A 344 -7.79 25.91 -4.51
C ASP A 344 -9.05 25.36 -5.19
N LYS A 345 -8.94 24.21 -5.85
CA LYS A 345 -10.03 23.55 -6.57
C LYS A 345 -10.75 22.49 -5.73
N ARG A 346 -10.48 22.41 -4.43
CA ARG A 346 -11.19 21.53 -3.50
C ARG A 346 -11.08 20.04 -3.84
N TYR A 347 -9.87 19.56 -4.17
CA TYR A 347 -9.61 18.14 -4.42
C TYR A 347 -9.40 17.35 -3.12
N ILE A 348 -9.32 18.03 -1.95
CA ILE A 348 -8.98 17.48 -0.66
C ILE A 348 -10.16 17.64 0.31
N ASP A 349 -10.64 16.52 0.87
CA ASP A 349 -11.58 16.51 1.99
C ASP A 349 -10.82 16.37 3.31
N VAL A 350 -10.74 17.44 4.10
CA VAL A 350 -9.69 17.65 5.10
C VAL A 350 -10.05 17.09 6.47
N ARG A 351 -11.24 17.43 7.00
CA ARG A 351 -11.54 17.27 8.43
C ARG A 351 -12.21 15.92 8.73
N GLU A 352 -11.90 15.37 9.90
CA GLU A 352 -12.67 14.28 10.48
C GLU A 352 -14.07 14.78 10.84
N THR A 353 -15.09 13.99 10.48
CA THR A 353 -16.50 14.24 10.80
C THR A 353 -17.19 12.96 11.22
N PRO A 354 -18.31 13.02 11.99
CA PRO A 354 -19.03 11.82 12.39
C PRO A 354 -19.48 10.97 11.21
N GLY A 355 -19.08 9.68 11.19
CA GLY A 355 -19.42 8.74 10.12
C GLY A 355 -18.46 8.74 8.93
N LYS A 356 -17.57 9.71 8.80
CA LYS A 356 -16.54 9.72 7.74
C LYS A 356 -15.62 8.52 7.88
N ARG A 357 -15.20 7.95 6.76
CA ARG A 357 -14.25 6.85 6.71
C ARG A 357 -12.94 7.25 7.39
N SER A 358 -12.45 6.39 8.28
CA SER A 358 -11.18 6.59 8.99
C SER A 358 -9.96 6.39 8.08
N GLY A 359 -8.83 6.98 8.48
CA GLY A 359 -7.57 6.95 7.73
C GLY A 359 -7.49 8.06 6.70
N ALA A 360 -6.61 7.88 5.71
CA ALA A 360 -6.42 8.78 4.58
C ALA A 360 -6.18 7.99 3.31
N TYR A 361 -6.48 8.56 2.16
CA TYR A 361 -6.16 7.96 0.86
C TYR A 361 -6.24 8.99 -0.27
N ASN A 362 -5.53 8.71 -1.35
CA ASN A 362 -5.79 9.28 -2.67
C ASN A 362 -6.63 8.31 -3.51
N PHE A 363 -7.63 8.83 -4.21
CA PHE A 363 -8.44 8.10 -5.17
C PHE A 363 -8.32 8.73 -6.55
N GLY A 364 -7.80 7.98 -7.53
CA GLY A 364 -7.69 8.38 -8.92
C GLY A 364 -8.69 7.66 -9.81
N VAL A 365 -9.37 8.40 -10.66
CA VAL A 365 -10.18 7.88 -11.76
C VAL A 365 -9.84 8.64 -13.03
N TYR A 366 -9.64 7.93 -14.14
CA TYR A 366 -9.23 8.53 -15.40
C TYR A 366 -10.30 9.47 -15.95
N GLY A 367 -9.87 10.64 -16.42
CA GLY A 367 -10.76 11.67 -16.97
C GLY A 367 -11.17 12.77 -15.97
N VAL A 368 -10.84 12.60 -14.68
CA VAL A 368 -11.06 13.60 -13.62
C VAL A 368 -9.78 13.76 -12.79
N HIS A 369 -9.70 14.79 -11.99
CA HIS A 369 -8.60 15.02 -11.06
C HIS A 369 -8.55 13.97 -9.94
N PRO A 370 -7.41 13.83 -9.21
CA PRO A 370 -7.35 12.99 -8.02
C PRO A 370 -8.20 13.56 -6.88
N PHE A 371 -8.76 12.68 -6.05
CA PHE A 371 -9.50 13.02 -4.83
C PHE A 371 -8.73 12.52 -3.62
N ILE A 372 -8.52 13.39 -2.61
CA ILE A 372 -7.79 13.07 -1.40
C ILE A 372 -8.73 13.15 -0.20
N LEU A 373 -8.84 12.06 0.57
CA LEU A 373 -9.53 12.04 1.84
C LEU A 373 -8.51 12.08 2.97
N LEU A 374 -8.71 13.01 3.92
CA LEU A 374 -7.94 13.13 5.14
C LEU A 374 -8.86 13.11 6.36
N ASN A 375 -8.27 12.85 7.53
CA ASN A 375 -8.80 13.12 8.85
C ASN A 375 -7.75 13.94 9.61
N HIS A 376 -7.62 15.22 9.25
CA HIS A 376 -6.54 16.11 9.71
C HIS A 376 -6.80 16.64 11.12
N HIS A 377 -5.81 16.50 12.02
CA HIS A 377 -5.89 16.87 13.45
C HIS A 377 -4.97 18.02 13.86
N ASP A 378 -4.43 18.78 12.89
CA ASP A 378 -3.56 19.95 13.12
C ASP A 378 -2.28 19.60 13.90
N ASP A 379 -1.68 18.44 13.65
CA ASP A 379 -0.43 17.95 14.26
C ASP A 379 0.60 17.53 13.22
N LEU A 380 1.81 17.18 13.68
CA LEU A 380 2.91 16.76 12.81
C LEU A 380 2.55 15.51 11.99
N ASN A 381 1.83 14.57 12.58
CA ASN A 381 1.41 13.33 11.91
C ASN A 381 0.46 13.63 10.74
N SER A 382 -0.45 14.57 10.94
CA SER A 382 -1.37 15.05 9.90
C SER A 382 -0.66 15.79 8.78
N LEU A 383 0.43 16.52 9.07
CA LEU A 383 1.28 17.13 8.04
C LEU A 383 1.96 16.05 7.17
N PHE A 384 2.52 15.00 7.77
CA PHE A 384 3.10 13.88 7.02
C PHE A 384 2.05 13.15 6.19
N THR A 385 0.86 12.91 6.75
CA THR A 385 -0.26 12.27 6.04
C THR A 385 -0.72 13.10 4.83
N LEU A 386 -0.91 14.41 5.00
CA LEU A 386 -1.23 15.33 3.90
C LEU A 386 -0.18 15.25 2.79
N THR A 387 1.09 15.31 3.17
CA THR A 387 2.22 15.29 2.22
C THR A 387 2.30 13.95 1.47
N HIS A 388 2.03 12.84 2.16
CA HIS A 388 1.96 11.49 1.60
C HIS A 388 0.84 11.36 0.56
N GLU A 389 -0.40 11.70 0.93
CA GLU A 389 -1.55 11.57 0.03
C GLU A 389 -1.46 12.53 -1.17
N CYS A 390 -0.89 13.71 -0.96
CA CYS A 390 -0.57 14.62 -2.06
C CYS A 390 0.49 14.04 -3.02
N GLY A 391 1.43 13.23 -2.54
CA GLY A 391 2.38 12.50 -3.39
C GLY A 391 1.68 11.49 -4.30
N HIS A 392 0.75 10.71 -3.76
CA HIS A 392 -0.12 9.85 -4.55
C HIS A 392 -0.98 10.64 -5.54
N GLY A 393 -1.55 11.77 -5.09
CA GLY A 393 -2.35 12.66 -5.95
C GLY A 393 -1.55 13.18 -7.14
N MET A 394 -0.30 13.59 -6.91
CA MET A 394 0.59 14.06 -7.99
C MET A 394 0.99 12.93 -8.95
N HIS A 395 1.26 11.72 -8.44
CA HIS A 395 1.50 10.55 -9.30
C HIS A 395 0.30 10.27 -10.19
N THR A 396 -0.90 10.26 -9.61
CA THR A 396 -2.17 10.11 -10.36
C THR A 396 -2.33 11.21 -11.41
N HIS A 397 -2.10 12.47 -11.04
CA HIS A 397 -2.20 13.62 -11.94
C HIS A 397 -1.27 13.48 -13.16
N TYR A 398 0.01 13.18 -12.93
CA TYR A 398 0.97 13.01 -14.02
C TYR A 398 0.68 11.77 -14.86
N SER A 399 0.39 10.65 -14.24
CA SER A 399 0.09 9.41 -14.95
C SER A 399 -1.14 9.55 -15.84
N HIS A 400 -2.25 10.09 -15.30
CA HIS A 400 -3.49 10.28 -16.05
C HIS A 400 -3.37 11.38 -17.11
N GLY A 401 -2.55 12.40 -16.90
CA GLY A 401 -2.36 13.50 -17.85
C GLY A 401 -1.48 13.15 -19.04
N TYR A 402 -0.58 12.17 -18.91
CA TYR A 402 0.43 11.84 -19.92
C TYR A 402 0.29 10.45 -20.53
N GLN A 403 -0.44 9.54 -19.89
CA GLN A 403 -0.69 8.21 -20.42
C GLN A 403 -2.11 8.08 -20.98
N PRO A 404 -2.28 7.30 -22.05
CA PRO A 404 -3.62 6.90 -22.47
C PRO A 404 -4.29 6.07 -21.37
N ARG A 405 -5.62 6.05 -21.35
CA ARG A 405 -6.40 5.40 -20.29
C ARG A 405 -5.94 3.98 -19.95
N ILE A 406 -5.59 3.20 -20.97
CA ILE A 406 -5.16 1.80 -20.80
C ILE A 406 -3.87 1.68 -19.99
N SER A 407 -2.97 2.66 -20.07
CA SER A 407 -1.68 2.69 -19.39
C SER A 407 -1.60 3.76 -18.29
N ALA A 408 -2.71 4.41 -17.95
CA ALA A 408 -2.74 5.50 -16.98
C ALA A 408 -2.66 5.05 -15.52
N HIS A 409 -2.99 3.80 -15.22
CA HIS A 409 -2.81 3.24 -13.87
C HIS A 409 -1.34 2.92 -13.61
N TYR A 410 -0.94 2.88 -12.35
CA TYR A 410 0.38 2.44 -11.93
C TYR A 410 0.27 1.31 -10.91
N THR A 411 1.28 0.43 -10.87
CA THR A 411 1.23 -0.74 -10.00
C THR A 411 1.51 -0.36 -8.55
N ILE A 412 1.02 -1.18 -7.61
CA ILE A 412 1.28 -1.02 -6.18
C ILE A 412 2.79 -1.06 -5.85
N PHE A 413 3.62 -1.64 -6.73
CA PHE A 413 5.06 -1.69 -6.55
C PHE A 413 5.71 -0.30 -6.52
N VAL A 414 5.19 0.63 -7.34
CA VAL A 414 5.71 2.00 -7.46
C VAL A 414 4.81 3.05 -6.80
N ALA A 415 3.61 2.67 -6.36
CA ALA A 415 2.64 3.60 -5.79
C ALA A 415 3.23 4.39 -4.61
N GLU A 416 3.87 3.68 -3.67
CA GLU A 416 4.43 4.28 -2.44
C GLU A 416 5.72 5.10 -2.69
N VAL A 417 6.32 5.01 -3.88
CA VAL A 417 7.54 5.77 -4.18
C VAL A 417 7.24 7.27 -4.19
N ALA A 418 6.15 7.67 -4.86
CA ALA A 418 5.79 9.08 -4.99
C ALA A 418 5.43 9.72 -3.64
N SER A 419 4.61 9.05 -2.85
CA SER A 419 4.22 9.50 -1.51
C SER A 419 5.42 9.59 -0.57
N THR A 420 6.31 8.59 -0.60
CA THR A 420 7.48 8.52 0.26
C THR A 420 8.56 9.54 -0.15
N VAL A 421 8.74 9.83 -1.45
CA VAL A 421 9.64 10.93 -1.90
C VAL A 421 9.21 12.25 -1.26
N ASN A 422 7.91 12.56 -1.29
CA ASN A 422 7.38 13.76 -0.67
C ASN A 422 7.65 13.79 0.85
N GLU A 423 7.42 12.67 1.56
CA GLU A 423 7.72 12.58 2.99
C GLU A 423 9.22 12.78 3.30
N VAL A 424 10.11 12.21 2.48
CA VAL A 424 11.55 12.35 2.66
C VAL A 424 12.01 13.79 2.42
N LEU A 425 11.48 14.46 1.40
CA LEU A 425 11.74 15.88 1.17
C LEU A 425 11.20 16.74 2.33
N LEU A 426 10.00 16.42 2.84
CA LEU A 426 9.42 17.10 4.00
C LEU A 426 10.31 16.97 5.24
N ILE A 427 10.72 15.76 5.61
CA ILE A 427 11.54 15.58 6.82
C ILE A 427 12.89 16.28 6.70
N HIS A 428 13.52 16.29 5.51
CA HIS A 428 14.75 17.03 5.27
C HIS A 428 14.56 18.54 5.41
N HIS A 429 13.44 19.08 4.90
CA HIS A 429 13.09 20.49 5.07
C HIS A 429 12.90 20.84 6.55
N LEU A 430 12.11 20.04 7.27
CA LEU A 430 11.86 20.26 8.70
C LEU A 430 13.15 20.19 9.53
N LEU A 431 14.05 19.24 9.27
CA LEU A 431 15.34 19.12 9.92
C LEU A 431 16.24 20.33 9.65
N LYS A 432 16.21 20.89 8.45
CA LYS A 432 16.97 22.10 8.08
C LYS A 432 16.46 23.34 8.81
N GLU A 433 15.14 23.45 8.97
CA GLU A 433 14.51 24.60 9.63
C GLU A 433 14.49 24.49 11.16
N ALA A 434 14.68 23.29 11.73
CA ALA A 434 14.67 23.05 13.17
C ALA A 434 15.86 23.74 13.85
N LYS A 435 15.58 24.82 14.59
CA LYS A 435 16.57 25.60 15.40
C LYS A 435 16.65 25.11 16.82
N ASP A 436 15.58 24.54 17.33
CA ASP A 436 15.47 23.98 18.67
C ASP A 436 16.00 22.54 18.67
N ALA A 437 16.85 22.20 19.64
CA ALA A 437 17.47 20.87 19.72
C ALA A 437 16.45 19.77 20.02
N ASP A 438 15.44 20.04 20.84
CA ASP A 438 14.42 19.04 21.17
C ASP A 438 13.52 18.75 19.96
N VAL A 439 13.15 19.80 19.21
CA VAL A 439 12.41 19.65 17.94
C VAL A 439 13.24 18.83 16.94
N ARG A 440 14.54 19.13 16.81
CA ARG A 440 15.43 18.39 15.91
C ARG A 440 15.55 16.93 16.33
N ASN A 441 15.75 16.67 17.61
CA ASN A 441 15.79 15.31 18.17
C ASN A 441 14.51 14.52 17.89
N HIS A 442 13.37 15.15 18.08
CA HIS A 442 12.08 14.55 17.79
C HIS A 442 11.93 14.17 16.30
N LEU A 443 12.30 15.07 15.39
CA LEU A 443 12.25 14.82 13.94
C LEU A 443 13.21 13.70 13.51
N VAL A 444 14.45 13.67 14.04
CA VAL A 444 15.40 12.58 13.75
C VAL A 444 14.86 11.26 14.25
N ASN A 445 14.35 11.20 15.48
CA ASN A 445 13.75 9.99 16.03
C ASN A 445 12.52 9.55 15.22
N HIS A 446 11.67 10.47 14.80
CA HIS A 446 10.52 10.18 13.94
C HIS A 446 10.96 9.52 12.62
N PHE A 447 12.01 10.03 11.98
CA PHE A 447 12.51 9.44 10.74
C PHE A 447 13.12 8.04 10.94
N ILE A 448 13.87 7.83 12.04
CA ILE A 448 14.40 6.52 12.43
C ILE A 448 13.27 5.51 12.65
N GLU A 449 12.21 5.88 13.37
CA GLU A 449 11.07 4.98 13.62
C GLU A 449 10.28 4.67 12.33
N LYS A 450 10.13 5.64 11.43
CA LYS A 450 9.56 5.42 10.10
C LYS A 450 10.38 4.39 9.31
N PHE A 451 11.70 4.53 9.31
CA PHE A 451 12.62 3.57 8.72
C PHE A 451 12.44 2.17 9.32
N LYS A 452 12.44 2.07 10.63
CA LYS A 452 12.29 0.80 11.34
C LYS A 452 10.99 0.09 10.98
N GLY A 453 9.87 0.82 10.93
CA GLY A 453 8.56 0.27 10.63
C GLY A 453 8.37 -0.11 9.15
N THR A 454 8.79 0.76 8.24
CA THR A 454 8.52 0.62 6.80
C THR A 454 9.58 -0.20 6.07
N PHE A 455 10.81 -0.23 6.59
CA PHE A 455 11.91 -0.95 5.95
C PHE A 455 12.26 -2.23 6.72
N PHE A 456 12.91 -2.15 7.88
CA PHE A 456 13.43 -3.32 8.59
C PHE A 456 12.35 -4.32 9.00
N THR A 457 11.22 -3.86 9.54
CA THR A 457 10.11 -4.74 9.94
C THR A 457 9.51 -5.46 8.74
N GLN A 458 9.35 -4.76 7.61
CA GLN A 458 8.77 -5.34 6.41
C GLN A 458 9.71 -6.35 5.75
N ILE A 459 11.02 -6.13 5.81
CA ILE A 459 12.02 -7.09 5.29
C ILE A 459 12.05 -8.34 6.16
N MET A 460 11.99 -8.20 7.48
CA MET A 460 11.87 -9.34 8.39
C MET A 460 10.60 -10.16 8.08
N PHE A 461 9.48 -9.51 7.80
CA PHE A 461 8.24 -10.18 7.40
C PHE A 461 8.39 -10.85 6.04
N ALA A 462 9.03 -10.21 5.08
CA ALA A 462 9.33 -10.80 3.77
C ALA A 462 10.19 -12.06 3.91
N GLU A 463 11.22 -12.05 4.75
CA GLU A 463 12.05 -13.22 5.03
C GLU A 463 11.26 -14.34 5.70
N PHE A 464 10.35 -14.02 6.64
CA PHE A 464 9.44 -15.00 7.22
C PHE A 464 8.54 -15.65 6.17
N GLU A 465 7.97 -14.87 5.24
CA GLU A 465 7.16 -15.39 4.13
C GLU A 465 7.97 -16.32 3.22
N LYS A 466 9.20 -15.93 2.86
CA LYS A 466 10.09 -16.73 2.02
C LYS A 466 10.37 -18.07 2.68
N ILE A 467 10.84 -18.08 3.93
CA ILE A 467 11.18 -19.30 4.67
C ILE A 467 9.98 -20.23 4.79
N THR A 468 8.82 -19.72 5.18
CA THR A 468 7.63 -20.56 5.42
C THR A 468 7.04 -21.13 4.13
N HIS A 469 7.07 -20.40 3.02
CA HIS A 469 6.66 -20.91 1.71
C HIS A 469 7.66 -21.96 1.18
N GLU A 470 8.96 -21.74 1.33
CA GLU A 470 9.99 -22.73 0.96
C GLU A 470 9.86 -24.03 1.78
N MET A 471 9.57 -23.91 3.08
CA MET A 471 9.28 -25.08 3.93
C MET A 471 8.07 -25.86 3.41
N ALA A 472 6.99 -25.17 3.03
CA ALA A 472 5.81 -25.82 2.44
C ALA A 472 6.12 -26.50 1.10
N GLN A 473 6.90 -25.88 0.24
CA GLN A 473 7.34 -26.45 -1.04
C GLN A 473 8.18 -27.73 -0.85
N GLN A 474 8.98 -27.78 0.23
CA GLN A 474 9.78 -28.94 0.63
C GLN A 474 8.98 -30.00 1.39
N GLY A 475 7.67 -29.80 1.57
CA GLY A 475 6.81 -30.74 2.33
C GLY A 475 7.06 -30.74 3.85
N LYS A 476 7.78 -29.75 4.39
CA LYS A 476 8.00 -29.60 5.82
C LYS A 476 6.72 -29.18 6.54
N PRO A 477 6.53 -29.62 7.81
CA PRO A 477 5.32 -29.27 8.56
C PRO A 477 5.29 -27.78 8.92
N LEU A 478 4.12 -27.16 8.72
CA LEU A 478 3.81 -25.81 9.15
C LEU A 478 2.77 -25.87 10.29
N ASN A 479 3.19 -25.54 11.48
CA ASN A 479 2.36 -25.50 12.69
C ASN A 479 2.78 -24.34 13.60
N ALA A 480 2.09 -24.14 14.72
CA ALA A 480 2.36 -23.03 15.64
C ALA A 480 3.82 -23.02 16.13
N GLN A 481 4.41 -24.19 16.42
CA GLN A 481 5.79 -24.27 16.87
C GLN A 481 6.76 -23.86 15.75
N THR A 482 6.55 -24.33 14.52
CA THR A 482 7.38 -24.00 13.37
C THR A 482 7.36 -22.50 13.10
N PHE A 483 6.16 -21.90 13.01
CA PHE A 483 6.02 -20.46 12.80
C PHE A 483 6.67 -19.65 13.91
N SER A 484 6.46 -20.06 15.18
CA SER A 484 7.03 -19.37 16.33
C SER A 484 8.56 -19.44 16.35
N THR A 485 9.15 -20.60 16.00
CA THR A 485 10.60 -20.74 15.93
C THR A 485 11.21 -19.87 14.83
N VAL A 486 10.62 -19.90 13.63
CA VAL A 486 11.09 -19.05 12.51
C VAL A 486 10.99 -17.58 12.87
N TYR A 487 9.83 -17.14 13.39
CA TYR A 487 9.60 -15.74 13.74
C TYR A 487 10.54 -15.27 14.86
N GLU A 488 10.70 -16.06 15.92
CA GLU A 488 11.59 -15.72 17.05
C GLU A 488 13.05 -15.59 16.58
N ASN A 489 13.53 -16.50 15.74
CA ASN A 489 14.91 -16.43 15.22
C ASN A 489 15.13 -15.16 14.40
N LEU A 490 14.21 -14.84 13.49
CA LEU A 490 14.27 -13.61 12.70
C LEU A 490 14.18 -12.36 13.58
N PHE A 491 13.26 -12.35 14.54
CA PHE A 491 13.11 -11.21 15.44
C PHE A 491 14.37 -10.96 16.26
N ARG A 492 15.07 -12.03 16.73
CA ARG A 492 16.35 -11.94 17.40
C ARG A 492 17.45 -11.41 16.48
N GLU A 493 17.55 -11.95 15.28
CA GLU A 493 18.55 -11.53 14.29
C GLU A 493 18.40 -10.04 13.94
N TYR A 494 17.18 -9.56 13.72
CA TYR A 494 16.93 -8.17 13.34
C TYR A 494 17.09 -7.20 14.51
N ASN A 495 16.75 -7.57 15.74
CA ASN A 495 16.77 -6.64 16.87
C ASN A 495 18.06 -6.70 17.71
N GLY A 496 18.89 -7.74 17.55
CA GLY A 496 20.17 -7.89 18.24
C GLY A 496 20.04 -8.33 19.72
N ASP A 497 21.18 -8.44 20.38
CA ASP A 497 21.29 -9.06 21.71
C ASP A 497 20.88 -8.14 22.87
N CYS A 498 20.69 -6.84 22.63
CA CYS A 498 20.30 -5.91 23.69
C CYS A 498 18.82 -6.02 24.09
N LEU A 499 18.01 -6.69 23.27
CA LEU A 499 16.59 -6.92 23.52
C LEU A 499 16.38 -8.23 24.29
N VAL A 500 15.74 -8.13 25.45
CA VAL A 500 15.34 -9.31 26.24
C VAL A 500 13.94 -9.75 25.81
N PHE A 501 13.84 -11.03 25.44
CA PHE A 501 12.64 -11.57 24.79
C PHE A 501 11.66 -12.12 25.82
N ASP A 502 10.44 -11.56 25.81
CA ASP A 502 9.29 -12.16 26.48
C ASP A 502 8.73 -13.33 25.65
N GLU A 503 8.00 -14.24 26.31
CA GLU A 503 7.45 -15.43 25.63
C GLU A 503 6.52 -15.07 24.47
N GLU A 504 5.83 -13.96 24.56
CA GLU A 504 4.87 -13.45 23.57
C GLU A 504 5.51 -13.10 22.23
N VAL A 505 6.77 -12.68 22.21
CA VAL A 505 7.51 -12.27 21.00
C VAL A 505 7.39 -13.31 19.89
N LYS A 506 7.58 -14.59 20.23
CA LYS A 506 7.55 -15.71 19.27
C LYS A 506 6.20 -15.90 18.57
N TYR A 507 5.12 -15.28 19.10
CA TYR A 507 3.78 -15.32 18.51
C TYR A 507 3.43 -14.07 17.68
N GLY A 508 4.41 -13.18 17.44
CA GLY A 508 4.22 -11.99 16.64
C GLY A 508 3.66 -12.27 15.23
N TRP A 509 4.01 -13.39 14.62
CA TRP A 509 3.47 -13.84 13.34
C TRP A 509 1.95 -13.98 13.33
N ALA A 510 1.34 -14.33 14.45
CA ALA A 510 -0.09 -14.65 14.55
C ALA A 510 -0.99 -13.42 14.40
N ARG A 511 -0.44 -12.20 14.53
CA ARG A 511 -1.20 -10.93 14.44
C ARG A 511 -1.11 -10.24 13.08
N ILE A 512 -0.33 -10.75 12.12
CA ILE A 512 0.01 -10.06 10.87
C ILE A 512 -0.93 -10.50 9.74
N PRO A 513 -1.91 -9.67 9.33
CA PRO A 513 -2.83 -10.03 8.25
C PRO A 513 -2.15 -10.11 6.89
N HIS A 514 -1.03 -9.40 6.70
CA HIS A 514 -0.28 -9.39 5.44
C HIS A 514 0.23 -10.77 5.03
N PHE A 515 0.48 -11.69 5.98
CA PHE A 515 0.94 -13.05 5.66
C PHE A 515 -0.10 -13.90 4.90
N TYR A 516 -1.35 -13.42 4.79
CA TYR A 516 -2.39 -14.01 3.94
C TYR A 516 -2.42 -13.42 2.51
N ARG A 517 -1.58 -12.38 2.24
CA ARG A 517 -1.34 -11.79 0.91
C ARG A 517 0.12 -12.05 0.51
N PRO A 518 0.41 -13.17 -0.19
CA PRO A 518 1.77 -13.66 -0.32
C PRO A 518 2.69 -12.66 -1.03
N PHE A 519 3.84 -12.44 -0.43
CA PHE A 519 4.94 -11.63 -0.96
C PHE A 519 4.53 -10.21 -1.34
N TYR A 520 3.74 -9.59 -0.48
CA TYR A 520 3.30 -8.20 -0.66
C TYR A 520 4.25 -7.20 0.04
N VAL A 521 4.68 -7.54 1.27
CA VAL A 521 5.30 -6.56 2.18
C VAL A 521 6.68 -6.07 1.75
N TYR A 522 7.42 -6.82 0.93
CA TYR A 522 8.72 -6.36 0.41
C TYR A 522 8.60 -5.07 -0.40
N LYS A 523 7.44 -4.80 -1.01
CA LYS A 523 7.16 -3.59 -1.80
C LYS A 523 7.24 -2.31 -0.96
N TYR A 524 6.97 -2.37 0.33
CA TYR A 524 7.19 -1.24 1.24
C TYR A 524 8.66 -0.87 1.33
N ALA A 525 9.53 -1.86 1.52
CA ALA A 525 10.96 -1.62 1.68
C ALA A 525 11.62 -1.20 0.36
N THR A 526 11.27 -1.83 -0.77
CA THR A 526 11.78 -1.42 -2.09
C THR A 526 11.31 -0.02 -2.47
N GLY A 527 10.04 0.30 -2.21
CA GLY A 527 9.49 1.64 -2.42
C GLY A 527 10.19 2.70 -1.57
N PHE A 528 10.40 2.40 -0.29
CA PHE A 528 11.09 3.28 0.65
C PHE A 528 12.55 3.53 0.25
N ALA A 529 13.31 2.49 -0.08
CA ALA A 529 14.70 2.62 -0.54
C ALA A 529 14.79 3.43 -1.83
N SER A 530 13.89 3.19 -2.78
CA SER A 530 13.80 3.97 -4.03
C SER A 530 13.55 5.44 -3.75
N ALA A 531 12.63 5.74 -2.84
CA ALA A 531 12.29 7.12 -2.48
C ALA A 531 13.46 7.86 -1.80
N ILE A 532 14.19 7.19 -0.90
CA ILE A 532 15.41 7.76 -0.29
C ILE A 532 16.42 8.14 -1.39
N GLN A 533 16.74 7.21 -2.30
CA GLN A 533 17.72 7.47 -3.35
C GLN A 533 17.28 8.59 -4.32
N ILE A 534 15.99 8.66 -4.66
CA ILE A 534 15.44 9.73 -5.50
C ILE A 534 15.54 11.07 -4.77
N ALA A 535 15.13 11.13 -3.51
CA ALA A 535 15.17 12.35 -2.71
C ALA A 535 16.62 12.84 -2.50
N ASP A 536 17.57 11.95 -2.23
CA ASP A 536 18.99 12.30 -2.11
C ASP A 536 19.54 12.91 -3.41
N LYS A 537 19.17 12.37 -4.58
CA LYS A 537 19.53 12.96 -5.89
C LYS A 537 18.90 14.34 -6.09
N LEU A 538 17.64 14.52 -5.74
CA LEU A 538 16.95 15.81 -5.82
C LEU A 538 17.64 16.86 -4.93
N LEU A 539 18.04 16.47 -3.73
CA LEU A 539 18.67 17.37 -2.75
C LEU A 539 20.17 17.63 -3.02
N SER A 540 20.85 16.72 -3.74
CA SER A 540 22.27 16.88 -4.09
C SER A 540 22.54 17.92 -5.16
N GLY A 541 21.49 18.44 -5.83
CA GLY A 541 21.59 19.37 -6.94
C GLY A 541 21.92 18.73 -8.29
N ASP A 542 21.67 17.41 -8.44
CA ASP A 542 21.74 16.75 -9.76
C ASP A 542 20.77 17.43 -10.74
N PRO A 543 21.27 18.04 -11.83
CA PRO A 543 20.43 18.82 -12.75
C PRO A 543 19.37 18.01 -13.48
N ASN A 544 19.51 16.68 -13.49
CA ASN A 544 18.59 15.77 -14.17
C ASN A 544 17.62 15.08 -13.21
N ALA A 545 17.86 15.11 -11.90
CA ALA A 545 17.08 14.35 -10.92
C ALA A 545 15.58 14.69 -10.98
N GLN A 546 15.24 15.99 -11.01
CA GLN A 546 13.87 16.46 -11.13
C GLN A 546 13.19 15.94 -12.41
N LYS A 547 13.87 16.10 -13.56
CA LYS A 547 13.35 15.64 -14.86
C LYS A 547 13.10 14.14 -14.86
N HIS A 548 14.06 13.36 -14.39
CA HIS A 548 13.95 11.90 -14.34
C HIS A 548 12.81 11.44 -13.42
N TYR A 549 12.64 12.11 -12.27
CA TYR A 549 11.56 11.81 -11.37
C TYR A 549 10.18 12.14 -11.96
N ILE A 550 10.03 13.31 -12.60
CA ILE A 550 8.78 13.68 -13.27
C ILE A 550 8.44 12.73 -14.43
N GLU A 551 9.45 12.30 -15.21
CA GLU A 551 9.23 11.28 -16.26
C GLU A 551 8.81 9.91 -15.68
N PHE A 552 9.29 9.55 -14.49
CA PHE A 552 8.80 8.38 -13.76
C PHE A 552 7.31 8.55 -13.38
N LEU A 553 6.91 9.68 -12.81
CA LEU A 553 5.51 9.95 -12.45
C LEU A 553 4.56 9.92 -13.65
N LYS A 554 5.03 10.34 -14.82
CA LYS A 554 4.30 10.29 -16.09
C LYS A 554 4.14 8.89 -16.66
N GLY A 555 4.89 7.93 -16.14
CA GLY A 555 5.04 6.59 -16.76
C GLY A 555 3.79 5.71 -16.69
N GLY A 556 2.95 5.85 -15.65
CA GLY A 556 1.80 4.96 -15.44
C GLY A 556 2.21 3.49 -15.45
N SER A 557 1.56 2.68 -16.30
CA SER A 557 1.93 1.28 -16.59
C SER A 557 2.47 1.09 -18.01
N SER A 558 3.00 2.16 -18.62
CA SER A 558 3.59 2.08 -19.97
C SER A 558 4.85 1.21 -20.05
N ASP A 559 5.39 0.80 -18.91
CA ASP A 559 6.54 -0.09 -18.79
C ASP A 559 6.48 -0.81 -17.44
N TYR A 560 7.27 -1.86 -17.26
CA TYR A 560 7.37 -2.58 -16.00
C TYR A 560 7.96 -1.71 -14.87
N PRO A 561 7.54 -1.94 -13.62
CA PRO A 561 7.94 -1.10 -12.47
C PRO A 561 9.44 -0.86 -12.33
N LEU A 562 10.26 -1.91 -12.52
CA LEU A 562 11.72 -1.78 -12.42
C LEU A 562 12.31 -0.89 -13.52
N ASN A 563 11.75 -0.92 -14.73
CA ASN A 563 12.19 -0.07 -15.83
C ASN A 563 11.80 1.39 -15.59
N LEU A 564 10.61 1.62 -15.05
CA LEU A 564 10.17 2.96 -14.64
C LEU A 564 11.08 3.54 -13.56
N LEU A 565 11.44 2.75 -12.54
CA LEU A 565 12.38 3.18 -11.51
C LEU A 565 13.79 3.47 -12.05
N LYS A 566 14.25 2.69 -13.03
CA LYS A 566 15.52 2.98 -13.72
C LYS A 566 15.50 4.35 -14.43
N LYS A 567 14.35 4.77 -14.98
CA LYS A 567 14.20 6.14 -15.55
C LYS A 567 14.37 7.21 -14.46
N ALA A 568 13.92 6.94 -13.23
CA ALA A 568 14.17 7.80 -12.06
C ALA A 568 15.61 7.66 -11.50
N GLY A 569 16.44 6.83 -12.09
CA GLY A 569 17.82 6.58 -11.67
C GLY A 569 17.97 5.60 -10.52
N VAL A 570 16.99 4.71 -10.31
CA VAL A 570 17.02 3.67 -9.27
C VAL A 570 17.01 2.29 -9.91
N ASP A 571 18.06 1.50 -9.69
CA ASP A 571 18.15 0.12 -10.17
C ASP A 571 18.11 -0.90 -9.01
N LEU A 572 16.91 -1.37 -8.69
CA LEU A 572 16.69 -2.39 -7.65
C LEU A 572 17.25 -3.78 -7.99
N THR A 573 17.77 -4.00 -9.19
CA THR A 573 18.48 -5.24 -9.54
C THR A 573 19.90 -5.27 -8.97
N THR A 574 20.38 -4.13 -8.44
CA THR A 574 21.66 -3.97 -7.73
C THR A 574 21.43 -3.74 -6.23
N PRO A 575 22.43 -3.94 -5.38
CA PRO A 575 22.31 -3.63 -3.95
C PRO A 575 22.32 -2.13 -3.63
N GLU A 576 22.76 -1.28 -4.55
CA GLU A 576 23.01 0.16 -4.34
C GLU A 576 21.83 0.93 -3.70
N PRO A 577 20.56 0.81 -4.19
CA PRO A 577 19.46 1.54 -3.57
C PRO A 577 19.22 1.13 -2.11
N ILE A 578 19.42 -0.14 -1.81
CA ILE A 578 19.24 -0.69 -0.46
C ILE A 578 20.39 -0.23 0.45
N GLU A 579 21.63 -0.26 -0.03
CA GLU A 579 22.82 0.25 0.68
C GLU A 579 22.70 1.76 0.95
N SER A 580 22.24 2.55 -0.03
CA SER A 580 22.00 3.98 0.14
C SER A 580 21.00 4.26 1.27
N ALA A 581 19.88 3.53 1.30
CA ALA A 581 18.90 3.67 2.36
C ALA A 581 19.48 3.27 3.74
N LEU A 582 20.25 2.19 3.82
CA LEU A 582 20.88 1.73 5.06
C LEU A 582 21.96 2.69 5.57
N ASN A 583 22.74 3.31 4.67
CA ASN A 583 23.69 4.36 5.01
C ASN A 583 22.98 5.59 5.60
N ARG A 584 21.88 6.02 4.98
CA ARG A 584 21.05 7.11 5.52
C ARG A 584 20.52 6.78 6.92
N PHE A 585 20.09 5.56 7.15
CA PHE A 585 19.66 5.11 8.47
C PHE A 585 20.82 5.19 9.49
N SER A 586 22.02 4.75 9.11
CA SER A 586 23.21 4.82 9.98
C SER A 586 23.55 6.27 10.34
N GLU A 587 23.53 7.19 9.37
CA GLU A 587 23.75 8.62 9.61
C GLU A 587 22.73 9.20 10.61
N LEU A 588 21.45 8.84 10.48
CA LEU A 588 20.40 9.27 11.41
C LEU A 588 20.64 8.74 12.83
N VAL A 589 21.07 7.49 12.97
CA VAL A 589 21.38 6.90 14.28
C VAL A 589 22.60 7.57 14.91
N GLU A 590 23.64 7.88 14.14
CA GLU A 590 24.82 8.61 14.61
C GLU A 590 24.43 10.02 15.05
N GLU A 591 23.65 10.75 14.25
CA GLU A 591 23.12 12.07 14.61
C GLU A 591 22.33 12.01 15.92
N PHE A 592 21.39 11.06 16.05
CA PHE A 592 20.57 10.89 17.25
C PHE A 592 21.38 10.50 18.49
N SER A 593 22.50 9.83 18.31
CA SER A 593 23.44 9.49 19.39
C SER A 593 24.22 10.71 19.90
N ALA A 594 24.48 11.68 19.02
CA ALA A 594 25.23 12.89 19.35
C ALA A 594 24.36 13.99 20.00
N LEU A 595 23.06 13.91 19.86
CA LEU A 595 22.04 14.80 20.42
C LEU A 595 21.55 14.29 21.79
#